data_9e544185ae2368c0e335a7748c1a0bab
#
_entry.id   9e544185ae2368c0e335a7748c1a0bab
#
_cell.length_a   1.000
_cell.length_b   1.000
_cell.length_c   1.000
_cell.angle_alpha   90.00
_cell.angle_beta   90.00
_cell.angle_gamma   90.00
#
_symmetry.space_group_name_H-M   'P 1'
#
loop_
_entity.id
_entity.type
_entity.pdbx_description
1 polymer ?
#
loop_
_entity_poly.entity_id
_entity_poly.type
_entity_poly.pdbx_seq_one_letter_code
_entity_poly.pdbx_strand_id
1 'polypeptide(L)'
;VTTFLTMAYIIFVNPAILSQTGMDQGAVFVATCIAAAFGCLIMGLYANYPVAQAPGMGLNAFFTFGVVMGMGYSWQIALGAVFLSGVAFLLLSMFKVREWIVNSIPNSLRIGIGAGIGLFLALIALKNAGIVVSNPATIVGLGDLTSLQPALAVLGFFLIIAMAHKQVKGAVLYAILIITALGLAFGDVKFGGVMAMPPSLAPTFMQLDLTSGFTTAAGAFNFAMLSVVFAFLFVILFDTSGTLIAVADKAGMLDKNGRLPRLGKALMSDAVSTVAGAVLGTSSTTSYIESASGVAAGGRTGLTAVTVGGLFLLALFLSPLAGMVPAYATAGALFYVAILMMSSLAKVDWDDLTEAAPVAVVTLMMPLSFSIAHGIELGFIAYAAIKLLSGRHKDVSVSVWVLAALFLAHVVFSGI
;
A
#
# COMPACT_ATOMS: atom_id res chain seq x y z
N VAL A 1 -16.99 -3.33 -14.32
CA VAL A 1 -15.96 -3.33 -15.38
C VAL A 1 -15.06 -2.10 -15.23
N THR A 2 -15.57 -0.88 -15.18
CA THR A 2 -14.76 0.35 -15.07
C THR A 2 -13.79 0.30 -13.88
N THR A 3 -14.27 -0.05 -12.68
CA THR A 3 -13.43 -0.23 -11.48
C THR A 3 -12.31 -1.25 -11.73
N PHE A 4 -12.64 -2.40 -12.32
CA PHE A 4 -11.64 -3.42 -12.64
C PHE A 4 -10.56 -2.88 -13.57
N LEU A 5 -10.93 -2.22 -14.65
CA LEU A 5 -9.95 -1.66 -15.61
C LEU A 5 -9.01 -0.63 -14.97
N THR A 6 -9.48 0.13 -13.99
CA THR A 6 -8.65 1.14 -13.33
C THR A 6 -7.72 0.56 -12.26
N MET A 7 -8.02 -0.62 -11.72
CA MET A 7 -7.22 -1.26 -10.68
C MET A 7 -6.53 -2.58 -11.11
N ALA A 8 -6.84 -3.10 -12.30
CA ALA A 8 -6.30 -4.37 -12.78
C ALA A 8 -4.78 -4.39 -12.93
N TYR A 9 -4.13 -3.23 -12.96
CA TYR A 9 -2.67 -3.13 -12.95
C TYR A 9 -2.03 -3.84 -11.75
N ILE A 10 -2.78 -4.03 -10.64
CA ILE A 10 -2.27 -4.69 -9.44
C ILE A 10 -1.92 -6.16 -9.69
N ILE A 11 -2.56 -6.82 -10.65
CA ILE A 11 -2.23 -8.20 -11.03
C ILE A 11 -0.83 -8.35 -11.61
N PHE A 12 -0.24 -7.26 -12.10
CA PHE A 12 1.13 -7.17 -12.59
C PHE A 12 2.07 -6.61 -11.54
N VAL A 13 1.66 -5.51 -10.90
CA VAL A 13 2.51 -4.74 -9.98
C VAL A 13 2.78 -5.52 -8.69
N ASN A 14 1.77 -6.16 -8.10
CA ASN A 14 1.97 -6.86 -6.84
C ASN A 14 2.93 -8.05 -6.95
N PRO A 15 2.79 -8.98 -7.93
CA PRO A 15 3.76 -10.05 -8.12
C PRO A 15 5.16 -9.54 -8.46
N ALA A 16 5.28 -8.46 -9.25
CA ALA A 16 6.57 -7.85 -9.59
C ALA A 16 7.30 -7.27 -8.38
N ILE A 17 6.56 -6.73 -7.39
CA ILE A 17 7.13 -6.20 -6.17
C ILE A 17 7.50 -7.34 -5.20
N LEU A 18 6.56 -8.22 -4.88
CA LEU A 18 6.77 -9.25 -3.87
C LEU A 18 7.79 -10.31 -4.31
N SER A 19 7.90 -10.63 -5.60
CA SER A 19 8.90 -11.58 -6.10
C SER A 19 10.34 -11.15 -5.84
N GLN A 20 10.60 -9.86 -5.64
CA GLN A 20 11.94 -9.36 -5.26
C GLN A 20 12.39 -9.85 -3.87
N THR A 21 11.48 -10.34 -3.04
CA THR A 21 11.78 -10.97 -1.75
C THR A 21 12.17 -12.46 -1.85
N GLY A 22 12.17 -13.03 -3.05
CA GLY A 22 12.35 -14.46 -3.29
C GLY A 22 11.04 -15.27 -3.28
N MET A 23 9.88 -14.62 -3.17
CA MET A 23 8.59 -15.30 -3.36
C MET A 23 8.41 -15.71 -4.82
N ASP A 24 7.78 -16.86 -5.04
CA ASP A 24 7.42 -17.31 -6.38
C ASP A 24 6.42 -16.36 -7.05
N GLN A 25 6.80 -15.76 -8.18
CA GLN A 25 6.00 -14.74 -8.86
C GLN A 25 4.64 -15.28 -9.33
N GLY A 26 4.60 -16.52 -9.79
CA GLY A 26 3.36 -17.17 -10.25
C GLY A 26 2.39 -17.42 -9.09
N ALA A 27 2.91 -17.91 -7.95
CA ALA A 27 2.11 -18.12 -6.76
C ALA A 27 1.58 -16.79 -6.18
N VAL A 28 2.41 -15.73 -6.15
CA VAL A 28 1.99 -14.39 -5.72
C VAL A 28 0.92 -13.82 -6.66
N PHE A 29 1.03 -14.04 -7.98
CA PHE A 29 -0.01 -13.64 -8.93
C PHE A 29 -1.35 -14.31 -8.61
N VAL A 30 -1.36 -15.63 -8.37
CA VAL A 30 -2.57 -16.37 -8.00
C VAL A 30 -3.11 -15.88 -6.65
N ALA A 31 -2.23 -15.70 -5.65
CA ALA A 31 -2.59 -15.16 -4.34
C ALA A 31 -3.23 -13.76 -4.47
N THR A 32 -2.68 -12.90 -5.33
CA THR A 32 -3.21 -11.55 -5.60
C THR A 32 -4.63 -11.60 -6.16
N CYS A 33 -4.85 -12.41 -7.19
CA CYS A 33 -6.16 -12.54 -7.83
C CYS A 33 -7.21 -13.12 -6.88
N ILE A 34 -6.86 -14.17 -6.12
CA ILE A 34 -7.79 -14.82 -5.18
C ILE A 34 -8.07 -13.88 -3.99
N ALA A 35 -7.06 -13.23 -3.42
CA ALA A 35 -7.25 -12.30 -2.31
C ALA A 35 -8.12 -11.09 -2.73
N ALA A 36 -7.88 -10.54 -3.92
CA ALA A 36 -8.71 -9.46 -4.47
C ALA A 36 -10.15 -9.92 -4.71
N ALA A 37 -10.35 -11.11 -5.29
CA ALA A 37 -11.68 -11.67 -5.50
C ALA A 37 -12.41 -11.88 -4.17
N PHE A 38 -11.76 -12.50 -3.20
CA PHE A 38 -12.31 -12.76 -1.87
C PHE A 38 -12.70 -11.46 -1.15
N GLY A 39 -11.79 -10.48 -1.13
CA GLY A 39 -12.05 -9.17 -0.53
C GLY A 39 -13.23 -8.45 -1.20
N CYS A 40 -13.27 -8.42 -2.54
CA CYS A 40 -14.37 -7.84 -3.30
C CYS A 40 -15.71 -8.54 -3.03
N LEU A 41 -15.71 -9.87 -2.88
CA LEU A 41 -16.92 -10.64 -2.55
C LEU A 41 -17.44 -10.30 -1.16
N ILE A 42 -16.56 -10.28 -0.14
CA ILE A 42 -16.97 -9.90 1.23
C ILE A 42 -17.45 -8.44 1.25
N MET A 43 -16.74 -7.51 0.64
CA MET A 43 -17.15 -6.10 0.59
C MET A 43 -18.51 -5.95 -0.11
N GLY A 44 -18.72 -6.67 -1.20
CA GLY A 44 -19.95 -6.61 -1.97
C GLY A 44 -21.13 -7.27 -1.28
N LEU A 45 -20.97 -8.47 -0.76
CA LEU A 45 -22.08 -9.28 -0.20
C LEU A 45 -22.39 -8.92 1.26
N TYR A 46 -21.35 -8.69 2.09
CA TYR A 46 -21.52 -8.43 3.52
C TYR A 46 -21.71 -6.93 3.83
N ALA A 47 -20.85 -6.07 3.30
CA ALA A 47 -20.94 -4.63 3.52
C ALA A 47 -21.87 -3.93 2.55
N ASN A 48 -22.11 -4.51 1.36
CA ASN A 48 -22.90 -3.96 0.26
C ASN A 48 -22.42 -2.58 -0.18
N TYR A 49 -21.09 -2.44 -0.42
CA TYR A 49 -20.46 -1.22 -0.93
C TYR A 49 -19.87 -1.44 -2.33
N PRO A 50 -19.91 -0.41 -3.21
CA PRO A 50 -19.32 -0.46 -4.55
C PRO A 50 -17.79 -0.26 -4.49
N VAL A 51 -17.13 -0.81 -3.47
CA VAL A 51 -15.70 -0.65 -3.22
C VAL A 51 -14.99 -1.97 -3.47
N ALA A 52 -14.07 -1.98 -4.40
CA ALA A 52 -13.23 -3.13 -4.67
C ALA A 52 -12.02 -3.16 -3.73
N GLN A 53 -11.53 -4.36 -3.46
CA GLN A 53 -10.39 -4.63 -2.63
C GLN A 53 -9.30 -5.37 -3.40
N ALA A 54 -8.05 -5.09 -3.10
CA ALA A 54 -6.88 -5.81 -3.60
C ALA A 54 -5.66 -5.53 -2.70
N PRO A 55 -4.53 -6.25 -2.87
CA PRO A 55 -3.29 -5.95 -2.14
C PRO A 55 -2.86 -4.50 -2.31
N GLY A 56 -2.64 -3.79 -1.17
CA GLY A 56 -2.37 -2.36 -1.14
C GLY A 56 -0.93 -2.03 -1.55
N MET A 57 -0.74 -1.13 -2.53
CA MET A 57 0.60 -0.89 -3.11
C MET A 57 1.60 -0.33 -2.11
N GLY A 58 1.21 0.59 -1.24
CA GLY A 58 2.09 1.12 -0.20
C GLY A 58 2.57 0.04 0.77
N LEU A 59 1.66 -0.86 1.14
CA LEU A 59 1.95 -1.98 2.04
C LEU A 59 2.79 -3.07 1.37
N ASN A 60 2.59 -3.32 0.08
CA ASN A 60 3.43 -4.22 -0.72
C ASN A 60 4.87 -3.74 -0.75
N ALA A 61 5.06 -2.44 -0.96
CA ALA A 61 6.37 -1.83 -0.99
C ALA A 61 7.02 -1.85 0.40
N PHE A 62 6.27 -1.55 1.47
CA PHE A 62 6.78 -1.66 2.84
C PHE A 62 7.16 -3.10 3.19
N PHE A 63 6.33 -4.08 2.82
CA PHE A 63 6.61 -5.49 2.97
C PHE A 63 7.95 -5.87 2.32
N THR A 64 8.11 -5.53 1.04
CA THR A 64 9.26 -5.94 0.23
C THR A 64 10.52 -5.16 0.61
N PHE A 65 10.47 -3.84 0.52
CA PHE A 65 11.65 -2.99 0.61
C PHE A 65 11.97 -2.58 2.05
N GLY A 66 10.96 -2.37 2.89
CA GLY A 66 11.15 -2.02 4.29
C GLY A 66 11.49 -3.25 5.13
N VAL A 67 10.56 -4.23 5.18
CA VAL A 67 10.67 -5.35 6.12
C VAL A 67 11.65 -6.41 5.63
N VAL A 68 11.49 -6.91 4.39
CA VAL A 68 12.32 -8.02 3.91
C VAL A 68 13.71 -7.52 3.52
N MET A 69 13.82 -6.56 2.61
CA MET A 69 15.13 -6.12 2.09
C MET A 69 15.83 -5.15 3.03
N GLY A 70 15.12 -4.26 3.70
CA GLY A 70 15.69 -3.24 4.58
C GLY A 70 16.05 -3.76 5.96
N MET A 71 15.15 -4.51 6.60
CA MET A 71 15.38 -5.07 7.94
C MET A 71 15.95 -6.49 7.91
N GLY A 72 16.04 -7.14 6.73
CA GLY A 72 16.63 -8.47 6.58
C GLY A 72 15.76 -9.63 7.07
N TYR A 73 14.46 -9.42 7.29
CA TYR A 73 13.55 -10.51 7.67
C TYR A 73 13.20 -11.37 6.46
N SER A 74 12.91 -12.65 6.70
CA SER A 74 12.35 -13.50 5.65
C SER A 74 10.93 -13.05 5.28
N TRP A 75 10.51 -13.32 4.04
CA TRP A 75 9.16 -12.97 3.60
C TRP A 75 8.07 -13.73 4.38
N GLN A 76 8.38 -14.91 4.93
CA GLN A 76 7.48 -15.68 5.79
C GLN A 76 7.18 -14.92 7.09
N ILE A 77 8.21 -14.33 7.71
CA ILE A 77 8.08 -13.48 8.91
C ILE A 77 7.27 -12.23 8.56
N ALA A 78 7.54 -11.60 7.40
CA ALA A 78 6.78 -10.45 6.96
C ALA A 78 5.30 -10.78 6.71
N LEU A 79 4.97 -11.98 6.16
CA LEU A 79 3.59 -12.47 6.07
C LEU A 79 2.95 -12.67 7.44
N GLY A 80 3.72 -13.19 8.40
CA GLY A 80 3.30 -13.30 9.80
C GLY A 80 2.93 -11.95 10.40
N ALA A 81 3.74 -10.90 10.14
CA ALA A 81 3.44 -9.54 10.60
C ALA A 81 2.17 -8.97 9.95
N VAL A 82 1.96 -9.20 8.65
CA VAL A 82 0.72 -8.82 7.95
C VAL A 82 -0.49 -9.55 8.54
N PHE A 83 -0.37 -10.85 8.78
CA PHE A 83 -1.43 -11.64 9.40
C PHE A 83 -1.81 -11.09 10.79
N LEU A 84 -0.82 -10.86 11.65
CA LEU A 84 -1.05 -10.33 13.00
C LEU A 84 -1.64 -8.92 12.97
N SER A 85 -1.21 -8.06 12.05
CA SER A 85 -1.81 -6.74 11.85
C SER A 85 -3.27 -6.84 11.42
N GLY A 86 -3.59 -7.79 10.53
CA GLY A 86 -4.96 -8.08 10.09
C GLY A 86 -5.85 -8.59 11.24
N VAL A 87 -5.33 -9.49 12.08
CA VAL A 87 -6.03 -9.99 13.28
C VAL A 87 -6.23 -8.85 14.28
N ALA A 88 -5.22 -8.03 14.53
CA ALA A 88 -5.34 -6.85 15.39
C ALA A 88 -6.39 -5.87 14.86
N PHE A 89 -6.41 -5.62 13.54
CA PHE A 89 -7.41 -4.78 12.90
C PHE A 89 -8.82 -5.36 13.03
N LEU A 90 -8.96 -6.69 12.90
CA LEU A 90 -10.22 -7.39 13.11
C LEU A 90 -10.75 -7.20 14.54
N LEU A 91 -9.90 -7.41 15.54
CA LEU A 91 -10.24 -7.21 16.94
C LEU A 91 -10.65 -5.77 17.23
N LEU A 92 -9.84 -4.78 16.79
CA LEU A 92 -10.17 -3.36 16.94
C LEU A 92 -11.51 -2.99 16.27
N SER A 93 -11.83 -3.63 15.13
CA SER A 93 -13.09 -3.39 14.42
C SER A 93 -14.29 -3.96 15.16
N MET A 94 -14.12 -5.06 15.93
CA MET A 94 -15.18 -5.64 16.77
C MET A 94 -15.51 -4.79 18.00
N PHE A 95 -14.51 -4.18 18.65
CA PHE A 95 -14.67 -3.50 19.93
C PHE A 95 -14.91 -1.99 19.83
N LYS A 96 -15.13 -1.42 18.63
CA LYS A 96 -15.30 0.03 18.39
C LYS A 96 -14.14 0.94 18.90
N VAL A 97 -13.07 0.34 19.42
CA VAL A 97 -11.87 1.05 19.88
C VAL A 97 -11.22 1.83 18.74
N ARG A 98 -11.43 1.38 17.52
CA ARG A 98 -10.90 1.97 16.31
C ARG A 98 -11.36 3.41 16.09
N GLU A 99 -12.65 3.73 16.30
CA GLU A 99 -13.14 5.11 16.16
C GLU A 99 -12.40 6.05 17.12
N TRP A 100 -12.08 5.55 18.32
CA TRP A 100 -11.27 6.29 19.28
C TRP A 100 -9.83 6.48 18.79
N ILE A 101 -9.17 5.43 18.27
CA ILE A 101 -7.79 5.54 17.73
C ILE A 101 -7.74 6.52 16.56
N VAL A 102 -8.61 6.33 15.55
CA VAL A 102 -8.64 7.20 14.36
C VAL A 102 -8.90 8.67 14.73
N ASN A 103 -9.82 8.92 15.65
CA ASN A 103 -10.14 10.28 16.09
C ASN A 103 -9.07 10.90 17.01
N SER A 104 -8.25 10.07 17.65
CA SER A 104 -7.20 10.53 18.57
C SER A 104 -5.93 10.99 17.85
N ILE A 105 -5.71 10.56 16.60
CA ILE A 105 -4.51 10.93 15.85
C ILE A 105 -4.75 12.22 15.08
N PRO A 106 -3.86 13.22 15.21
CA PRO A 106 -3.95 14.48 14.50
C PRO A 106 -4.05 14.30 12.98
N ASN A 107 -4.88 15.12 12.35
CA ASN A 107 -5.10 15.05 10.91
C ASN A 107 -3.80 15.30 10.12
N SER A 108 -2.95 16.18 10.62
CA SER A 108 -1.62 16.47 10.04
C SER A 108 -0.76 15.21 9.95
N LEU A 109 -0.64 14.44 11.05
CA LEU A 109 0.12 13.19 11.04
C LEU A 109 -0.47 12.16 10.07
N ARG A 110 -1.81 12.05 9.97
CA ARG A 110 -2.46 11.16 9.00
C ARG A 110 -2.11 11.54 7.56
N ILE A 111 -2.14 12.84 7.24
CA ILE A 111 -1.74 13.36 5.93
C ILE A 111 -0.25 13.06 5.68
N GLY A 112 0.61 13.33 6.67
CA GLY A 112 2.05 13.05 6.60
C GLY A 112 2.36 11.58 6.34
N ILE A 113 1.67 10.66 7.00
CA ILE A 113 1.82 9.21 6.78
C ILE A 113 1.46 8.84 5.35
N GLY A 114 0.30 9.28 4.86
CA GLY A 114 -0.12 9.01 3.47
C GLY A 114 0.85 9.56 2.44
N ALA A 115 1.29 10.81 2.60
CA ALA A 115 2.26 11.43 1.70
C ALA A 115 3.66 10.80 1.80
N GLY A 116 4.09 10.41 2.99
CA GLY A 116 5.36 9.72 3.22
C GLY A 116 5.42 8.36 2.51
N ILE A 117 4.33 7.59 2.58
CA ILE A 117 4.18 6.36 1.80
C ILE A 117 4.25 6.66 0.30
N GLY A 118 3.62 7.76 -0.15
CA GLY A 118 3.71 8.20 -1.53
C GLY A 118 5.15 8.50 -1.95
N LEU A 119 5.92 9.26 -1.16
CA LEU A 119 7.34 9.54 -1.45
C LEU A 119 8.20 8.27 -1.41
N PHE A 120 7.92 7.36 -0.49
CA PHE A 120 8.58 6.06 -0.43
C PHE A 120 8.36 5.25 -1.71
N LEU A 121 7.10 5.19 -2.20
CA LEU A 121 6.77 4.57 -3.48
C LEU A 121 7.45 5.25 -4.67
N ALA A 122 7.55 6.60 -4.65
CA ALA A 122 8.22 7.35 -5.69
C ALA A 122 9.70 6.97 -5.79
N LEU A 123 10.40 6.90 -4.64
CA LEU A 123 11.80 6.50 -4.60
C LEU A 123 12.00 5.08 -5.14
N ILE A 124 11.13 4.13 -4.74
CA ILE A 124 11.16 2.75 -5.23
C ILE A 124 10.91 2.69 -6.74
N ALA A 125 9.92 3.44 -7.24
CA ALA A 125 9.62 3.49 -8.66
C ALA A 125 10.81 3.98 -9.47
N LEU A 126 11.45 5.07 -9.04
CA LEU A 126 12.62 5.64 -9.69
C LEU A 126 13.85 4.71 -9.63
N LYS A 127 14.02 3.99 -8.52
CA LYS A 127 15.05 2.96 -8.37
C LYS A 127 14.81 1.78 -9.31
N ASN A 128 13.60 1.24 -9.35
CA ASN A 128 13.25 0.11 -10.22
C ASN A 128 13.30 0.47 -11.71
N ALA A 129 13.08 1.74 -12.04
CA ALA A 129 13.24 2.26 -13.39
C ALA A 129 14.72 2.49 -13.78
N GLY A 130 15.67 2.39 -12.86
CA GLY A 130 17.07 2.73 -13.09
C GLY A 130 17.33 4.24 -13.26
N ILE A 131 16.34 5.09 -12.93
CA ILE A 131 16.45 6.56 -12.99
C ILE A 131 17.24 7.08 -11.78
N VAL A 132 17.00 6.53 -10.61
CA VAL A 132 17.76 6.81 -9.40
C VAL A 132 18.62 5.59 -9.07
N VAL A 133 19.91 5.83 -8.91
CA VAL A 133 20.92 4.80 -8.58
C VAL A 133 21.68 5.18 -7.31
N SER A 134 22.33 4.21 -6.67
CA SER A 134 23.15 4.48 -5.50
C SER A 134 24.40 5.27 -5.91
N ASN A 135 24.77 6.24 -5.09
CA ASN A 135 25.98 7.03 -5.22
C ASN A 135 26.68 7.13 -3.84
N PRO A 136 27.93 6.68 -3.70
CA PRO A 136 28.62 6.70 -2.42
C PRO A 136 28.80 8.10 -1.80
N ALA A 137 28.87 9.14 -2.63
CA ALA A 137 29.10 10.51 -2.17
C ALA A 137 27.80 11.25 -1.78
N THR A 138 26.71 10.98 -2.49
CA THR A 138 25.42 11.71 -2.36
C THR A 138 24.27 10.81 -1.97
N ILE A 139 24.52 9.55 -1.63
CA ILE A 139 23.57 8.47 -1.32
C ILE A 139 22.83 8.02 -2.57
N VAL A 140 22.26 8.96 -3.35
CA VAL A 140 21.57 8.72 -4.60
C VAL A 140 22.11 9.61 -5.70
N GLY A 141 22.08 9.13 -6.94
CA GLY A 141 22.46 9.85 -8.13
C GLY A 141 21.51 9.56 -9.30
N LEU A 142 21.68 10.29 -10.39
CA LEU A 142 20.95 10.05 -11.63
C LEU A 142 21.59 8.89 -12.39
N GLY A 143 20.76 7.92 -12.82
CA GLY A 143 21.18 6.80 -13.67
C GLY A 143 21.32 7.21 -15.14
N ASP A 144 21.68 6.27 -15.99
CA ASP A 144 21.77 6.49 -17.44
C ASP A 144 20.38 6.50 -18.08
N LEU A 145 19.85 7.69 -18.31
CA LEU A 145 18.53 7.88 -18.94
C LEU A 145 18.50 7.54 -20.44
N THR A 146 19.66 7.32 -21.05
CA THR A 146 19.74 6.94 -22.47
C THR A 146 19.57 5.45 -22.70
N SER A 147 19.68 4.65 -21.64
CA SER A 147 19.43 3.22 -21.68
C SER A 147 17.95 2.90 -21.87
N LEU A 148 17.65 1.75 -22.48
CA LEU A 148 16.30 1.38 -22.90
C LEU A 148 15.29 1.35 -21.74
N GLN A 149 15.67 0.76 -20.61
CA GLN A 149 14.74 0.54 -19.50
C GLN A 149 14.29 1.83 -18.82
N PRO A 150 15.17 2.77 -18.41
CA PRO A 150 14.77 4.09 -17.91
C PRO A 150 13.97 4.90 -18.92
N ALA A 151 14.36 4.87 -20.21
CA ALA A 151 13.64 5.60 -21.25
C ALA A 151 12.20 5.10 -21.41
N LEU A 152 11.99 3.76 -21.41
CA LEU A 152 10.66 3.14 -21.46
C LEU A 152 9.86 3.41 -20.18
N ALA A 153 10.48 3.45 -19.00
CA ALA A 153 9.82 3.80 -17.76
C ALA A 153 9.29 5.24 -17.78
N VAL A 154 10.11 6.19 -18.25
CA VAL A 154 9.72 7.61 -18.41
C VAL A 154 8.58 7.74 -19.43
N LEU A 155 8.68 7.05 -20.57
CA LEU A 155 7.61 7.04 -21.57
C LEU A 155 6.32 6.49 -20.98
N GLY A 156 6.39 5.39 -20.21
CA GLY A 156 5.24 4.78 -19.54
C GLY A 156 4.55 5.75 -18.60
N PHE A 157 5.32 6.48 -17.81
CA PHE A 157 4.79 7.52 -16.94
C PHE A 157 4.09 8.64 -17.72
N PHE A 158 4.70 9.17 -18.78
CA PHE A 158 4.07 10.21 -19.61
C PHE A 158 2.79 9.72 -20.29
N LEU A 159 2.75 8.47 -20.75
CA LEU A 159 1.54 7.85 -21.30
C LEU A 159 0.42 7.77 -20.24
N ILE A 160 0.73 7.37 -19.00
CA ILE A 160 -0.25 7.34 -17.92
C ILE A 160 -0.85 8.74 -17.69
N ILE A 161 0.01 9.75 -17.54
CA ILE A 161 -0.45 11.13 -17.28
C ILE A 161 -1.31 11.65 -18.45
N ALA A 162 -0.85 11.45 -19.69
CA ALA A 162 -1.58 11.90 -20.87
C ALA A 162 -2.96 11.22 -20.99
N MET A 163 -3.03 9.91 -20.78
CA MET A 163 -4.29 9.16 -20.81
C MET A 163 -5.18 9.49 -19.62
N ALA A 164 -4.62 9.66 -18.42
CA ALA A 164 -5.36 10.05 -17.23
C ALA A 164 -5.97 11.47 -17.39
N HIS A 165 -5.22 12.42 -17.95
CA HIS A 165 -5.73 13.75 -18.28
C HIS A 165 -6.90 13.70 -19.26
N LYS A 166 -6.84 12.81 -20.25
CA LYS A 166 -7.95 12.56 -21.20
C LYS A 166 -9.07 11.71 -20.63
N GLN A 167 -9.06 11.43 -19.32
CA GLN A 167 -10.05 10.60 -18.62
C GLN A 167 -10.22 9.18 -19.20
N VAL A 168 -9.15 8.62 -19.78
CA VAL A 168 -9.14 7.25 -20.30
C VAL A 168 -9.20 6.27 -19.13
N LYS A 169 -10.29 5.49 -19.06
CA LYS A 169 -10.47 4.48 -18.02
C LYS A 169 -9.47 3.34 -18.22
N GLY A 170 -8.68 3.03 -17.19
CA GLY A 170 -7.62 2.01 -17.28
C GLY A 170 -6.30 2.53 -17.85
N ALA A 171 -6.04 3.85 -17.84
CA ALA A 171 -4.81 4.48 -18.32
C ALA A 171 -3.54 3.78 -17.86
N VAL A 172 -3.47 3.42 -16.56
CA VAL A 172 -2.33 2.72 -15.97
C VAL A 172 -2.14 1.33 -16.60
N LEU A 173 -3.22 0.56 -16.73
CA LEU A 173 -3.20 -0.76 -17.33
C LEU A 173 -2.70 -0.70 -18.79
N TYR A 174 -3.27 0.21 -19.58
CA TYR A 174 -2.88 0.36 -21.00
C TYR A 174 -1.42 0.79 -21.15
N ALA A 175 -0.94 1.70 -20.30
CA ALA A 175 0.46 2.12 -20.33
C ALA A 175 1.40 0.93 -20.04
N ILE A 176 1.12 0.14 -18.99
CA ILE A 176 1.91 -1.05 -18.69
C ILE A 176 1.96 -2.02 -19.88
N LEU A 177 0.82 -2.29 -20.51
CA LEU A 177 0.74 -3.17 -21.66
C LEU A 177 1.51 -2.62 -22.87
N ILE A 178 1.39 -1.30 -23.14
CA ILE A 178 2.12 -0.64 -24.24
C ILE A 178 3.62 -0.72 -23.98
N ILE A 179 4.10 -0.40 -22.79
CA ILE A 179 5.53 -0.46 -22.46
C ILE A 179 6.05 -1.90 -22.51
N THR A 180 5.27 -2.87 -22.04
CA THR A 180 5.63 -4.29 -22.17
C THR A 180 5.72 -4.71 -23.63
N ALA A 181 4.79 -4.28 -24.49
CA ALA A 181 4.83 -4.55 -25.93
C ALA A 181 6.04 -3.90 -26.61
N LEU A 182 6.42 -2.69 -26.21
CA LEU A 182 7.65 -2.05 -26.67
C LEU A 182 8.89 -2.82 -26.21
N GLY A 183 8.94 -3.25 -24.94
CA GLY A 183 10.03 -4.12 -24.44
C GLY A 183 10.15 -5.43 -25.22
N LEU A 184 9.02 -6.01 -25.62
CA LEU A 184 8.98 -7.18 -26.51
C LEU A 184 9.54 -6.85 -27.90
N ALA A 185 9.13 -5.72 -28.49
CA ALA A 185 9.58 -5.29 -29.81
C ALA A 185 11.09 -4.99 -29.86
N PHE A 186 11.66 -4.47 -28.79
CA PHE A 186 13.09 -4.23 -28.64
C PHE A 186 13.90 -5.47 -28.20
N GLY A 187 13.24 -6.61 -27.94
CA GLY A 187 13.89 -7.85 -27.56
C GLY A 187 14.32 -7.98 -26.10
N ASP A 188 13.95 -7.04 -25.24
CA ASP A 188 14.22 -7.06 -23.80
C ASP A 188 13.26 -8.00 -23.04
N VAL A 189 12.05 -8.17 -23.55
CA VAL A 189 11.03 -9.09 -23.02
C VAL A 189 10.83 -10.27 -23.95
N LYS A 190 10.66 -11.47 -23.39
CA LYS A 190 10.35 -12.69 -24.18
C LYS A 190 8.84 -12.97 -24.15
N PHE A 191 8.27 -13.31 -25.29
CA PHE A 191 6.85 -13.66 -25.35
C PHE A 191 6.59 -15.02 -24.72
N GLY A 192 5.83 -15.06 -23.63
CA GLY A 192 5.48 -16.26 -22.87
C GLY A 192 4.05 -16.77 -23.09
N GLY A 193 3.28 -16.12 -23.98
CA GLY A 193 1.86 -16.41 -24.19
C GLY A 193 0.93 -15.42 -23.49
N VAL A 194 -0.37 -15.49 -23.79
CA VAL A 194 -1.38 -14.58 -23.20
C VAL A 194 -2.19 -15.31 -22.13
N MET A 195 -2.54 -16.55 -22.35
CA MET A 195 -3.40 -17.35 -21.46
C MET A 195 -2.78 -18.73 -21.19
N ALA A 196 -2.87 -19.15 -19.93
CA ALA A 196 -2.52 -20.50 -19.48
C ALA A 196 -3.36 -20.88 -18.27
N MET A 197 -3.27 -22.15 -17.84
CA MET A 197 -3.79 -22.57 -16.55
C MET A 197 -3.08 -21.81 -15.43
N PRO A 198 -3.81 -21.41 -14.38
CA PRO A 198 -3.21 -20.70 -13.25
C PRO A 198 -2.04 -21.49 -12.64
N PRO A 199 -0.93 -20.82 -12.29
CA PRO A 199 0.17 -21.45 -11.55
C PRO A 199 -0.29 -21.99 -10.19
N SER A 200 0.55 -22.87 -9.61
CA SER A 200 0.29 -23.39 -8.26
C SER A 200 0.39 -22.28 -7.19
N LEU A 201 -0.56 -22.25 -6.27
CA LEU A 201 -0.52 -21.38 -5.09
C LEU A 201 0.36 -21.97 -3.96
N ALA A 202 0.68 -23.27 -4.02
CA ALA A 202 1.37 -23.99 -2.94
C ALA A 202 2.66 -23.33 -2.43
N PRO A 203 3.51 -22.67 -3.26
CA PRO A 203 4.75 -22.05 -2.79
C PRO A 203 4.54 -20.92 -1.76
N THR A 204 3.39 -20.26 -1.73
CA THR A 204 3.12 -19.13 -0.84
C THR A 204 1.98 -19.38 0.14
N PHE A 205 1.15 -20.40 -0.12
CA PHE A 205 -0.02 -20.70 0.71
C PHE A 205 0.39 -21.17 2.11
N MET A 206 -0.12 -20.51 3.14
CA MET A 206 0.13 -20.80 4.58
C MET A 206 1.62 -20.84 4.97
N GLN A 207 2.48 -20.12 4.27
CA GLN A 207 3.92 -20.05 4.55
C GLN A 207 4.29 -18.97 5.58
N LEU A 208 3.30 -18.39 6.26
CA LEU A 208 3.52 -17.35 7.26
C LEU A 208 4.18 -17.92 8.53
N ASP A 209 5.20 -17.19 9.03
CA ASP A 209 5.88 -17.49 10.30
C ASP A 209 5.45 -16.48 11.37
N LEU A 210 4.79 -16.99 12.42
CA LEU A 210 4.24 -16.16 13.50
C LEU A 210 5.17 -16.03 14.70
N THR A 211 6.25 -16.77 14.73
CA THR A 211 7.07 -16.93 15.94
C THR A 211 8.49 -16.42 15.80
N SER A 212 9.18 -16.78 14.74
CA SER A 212 10.62 -16.50 14.58
C SER A 212 10.95 -15.01 14.52
N GLY A 213 10.03 -14.18 14.06
CA GLY A 213 10.25 -12.72 14.00
C GLY A 213 10.22 -12.04 15.38
N PHE A 214 9.58 -12.63 16.38
CA PHE A 214 9.42 -12.04 17.71
C PHE A 214 10.52 -12.42 18.70
N THR A 215 11.44 -13.28 18.31
CA THR A 215 12.61 -13.67 19.12
C THR A 215 13.89 -13.21 18.43
N THR A 216 14.78 -12.57 19.19
CA THR A 216 16.13 -12.25 18.73
C THR A 216 17.01 -13.50 18.75
N ALA A 217 18.16 -13.47 18.07
CA ALA A 217 19.14 -14.55 18.12
C ALA A 217 19.62 -14.88 19.56
N ALA A 218 19.51 -13.93 20.48
CA ALA A 218 19.80 -14.09 21.90
C ALA A 218 18.61 -14.60 22.72
N GLY A 219 17.48 -14.94 22.09
CA GLY A 219 16.27 -15.43 22.77
C GLY A 219 15.44 -14.35 23.48
N ALA A 220 15.80 -13.06 23.31
CA ALA A 220 15.01 -11.95 23.84
C ALA A 220 13.84 -11.58 22.94
N PHE A 221 12.84 -10.87 23.46
CA PHE A 221 11.72 -10.36 22.67
C PHE A 221 12.17 -9.28 21.69
N ASN A 222 11.75 -9.41 20.44
CA ASN A 222 12.11 -8.49 19.36
C ASN A 222 11.06 -7.37 19.21
N PHE A 223 11.32 -6.23 19.79
CA PHE A 223 10.45 -5.06 19.71
C PHE A 223 10.36 -4.47 18.29
N ALA A 224 11.40 -4.63 17.44
CA ALA A 224 11.36 -4.13 16.07
C ALA A 224 10.25 -4.80 15.25
N MET A 225 10.01 -6.11 15.47
CA MET A 225 8.89 -6.80 14.81
C MET A 225 7.53 -6.29 15.29
N LEU A 226 7.39 -5.92 16.55
CA LEU A 226 6.16 -5.30 17.06
C LEU A 226 5.89 -3.96 16.36
N SER A 227 6.93 -3.13 16.14
CA SER A 227 6.83 -1.88 15.38
C SER A 227 6.40 -2.14 13.93
N VAL A 228 6.90 -3.20 13.28
CA VAL A 228 6.48 -3.59 11.93
C VAL A 228 4.99 -3.95 11.89
N VAL A 229 4.52 -4.80 12.82
CA VAL A 229 3.09 -5.16 12.93
C VAL A 229 2.23 -3.90 13.15
N PHE A 230 2.71 -3.00 14.00
CA PHE A 230 2.03 -1.75 14.31
C PHE A 230 1.99 -0.82 13.08
N ALA A 231 3.09 -0.71 12.32
CA ALA A 231 3.13 0.08 11.09
C ALA A 231 2.14 -0.46 10.06
N PHE A 232 2.09 -1.79 9.82
CA PHE A 232 1.07 -2.39 8.96
C PHE A 232 -0.33 -2.05 9.44
N LEU A 233 -0.63 -2.25 10.72
CA LEU A 233 -1.93 -1.96 11.30
C LEU A 233 -2.35 -0.50 11.10
N PHE A 234 -1.44 0.45 11.37
CA PHE A 234 -1.71 1.88 11.21
C PHE A 234 -1.98 2.25 9.76
N VAL A 235 -1.12 1.79 8.85
CA VAL A 235 -1.29 2.08 7.42
C VAL A 235 -2.61 1.53 6.91
N ILE A 236 -2.94 0.26 7.21
CA ILE A 236 -4.22 -0.35 6.83
C ILE A 236 -5.40 0.48 7.36
N LEU A 237 -5.35 0.87 8.63
CA LEU A 237 -6.43 1.55 9.29
C LEU A 237 -6.73 2.93 8.67
N PHE A 238 -5.68 3.70 8.31
CA PHE A 238 -5.83 5.02 7.72
C PHE A 238 -6.15 4.96 6.23
N ASP A 239 -5.45 4.11 5.49
CA ASP A 239 -5.65 3.94 4.05
C ASP A 239 -7.08 3.50 3.75
N THR A 240 -7.54 2.45 4.43
CA THR A 240 -8.92 1.96 4.31
C THR A 240 -9.95 3.00 4.70
N SER A 241 -9.77 3.67 5.86
CA SER A 241 -10.75 4.65 6.33
C SER A 241 -10.85 5.85 5.39
N GLY A 242 -9.72 6.35 4.92
CA GLY A 242 -9.65 7.46 3.96
C GLY A 242 -10.30 7.10 2.62
N THR A 243 -9.96 5.94 2.09
CA THR A 243 -10.49 5.44 0.82
C THR A 243 -12.00 5.21 0.88
N LEU A 244 -12.49 4.55 1.93
CA LEU A 244 -13.92 4.29 2.09
C LEU A 244 -14.74 5.59 2.16
N ILE A 245 -14.27 6.58 2.92
CA ILE A 245 -14.94 7.87 3.03
C ILE A 245 -14.93 8.60 1.68
N ALA A 246 -13.77 8.66 1.00
CA ALA A 246 -13.63 9.35 -0.29
C ALA A 246 -14.50 8.73 -1.40
N VAL A 247 -14.57 7.40 -1.46
CA VAL A 247 -15.42 6.69 -2.44
C VAL A 247 -16.90 6.86 -2.09
N ALA A 248 -17.26 6.79 -0.80
CA ALA A 248 -18.63 6.95 -0.35
C ALA A 248 -19.15 8.37 -0.54
N ASP A 249 -18.33 9.39 -0.36
CA ASP A 249 -18.65 10.79 -0.64
C ASP A 249 -19.00 10.96 -2.13
N LYS A 250 -18.14 10.49 -3.03
CA LYS A 250 -18.41 10.48 -4.48
C LYS A 250 -19.65 9.66 -4.87
N ALA A 251 -19.98 8.63 -4.08
CA ALA A 251 -21.17 7.81 -4.29
C ALA A 251 -22.47 8.46 -3.77
N GLY A 252 -22.37 9.57 -3.01
CA GLY A 252 -23.50 10.17 -2.30
C GLY A 252 -24.05 9.23 -1.21
N MET A 253 -23.19 8.43 -0.57
CA MET A 253 -23.58 7.42 0.42
C MET A 253 -23.32 7.88 1.87
N LEU A 254 -22.80 9.07 2.08
CA LEU A 254 -22.64 9.66 3.41
C LEU A 254 -23.99 10.10 3.96
N ASP A 255 -24.19 9.94 5.27
CA ASP A 255 -25.37 10.44 5.97
C ASP A 255 -25.33 11.98 6.13
N LYS A 256 -26.40 12.56 6.68
CA LYS A 256 -26.53 14.01 6.92
C LYS A 256 -25.41 14.59 7.83
N ASN A 257 -24.69 13.74 8.57
CA ASN A 257 -23.61 14.09 9.45
C ASN A 257 -22.23 13.82 8.83
N GLY A 258 -22.16 13.50 7.53
CA GLY A 258 -20.93 13.15 6.83
C GLY A 258 -20.36 11.79 7.23
N ARG A 259 -21.14 10.90 7.85
CA ARG A 259 -20.71 9.58 8.30
C ARG A 259 -21.10 8.52 7.29
N LEU A 260 -20.28 7.50 7.16
CA LEU A 260 -20.54 6.35 6.31
C LEU A 260 -21.44 5.34 7.06
N PRO A 261 -22.69 5.12 6.63
CA PRO A 261 -23.53 4.06 7.19
C PRO A 261 -22.83 2.70 7.06
N ARG A 262 -22.97 1.82 8.02
CA ARG A 262 -22.35 0.47 8.01
C ARG A 262 -20.82 0.45 7.87
N LEU A 263 -20.11 1.53 8.22
CA LEU A 263 -18.65 1.62 8.16
C LEU A 263 -17.99 0.41 8.87
N GLY A 264 -18.51 -0.04 10.01
CA GLY A 264 -18.01 -1.23 10.72
C GLY A 264 -17.99 -2.49 9.86
N LYS A 265 -19.01 -2.71 9.00
CA LYS A 265 -19.02 -3.87 8.08
C LYS A 265 -17.96 -3.76 6.99
N ALA A 266 -17.75 -2.57 6.44
CA ALA A 266 -16.74 -2.36 5.42
C ALA A 266 -15.33 -2.62 5.95
N LEU A 267 -15.06 -2.20 7.17
CA LEU A 267 -13.75 -2.38 7.79
C LEU A 267 -13.52 -3.80 8.31
N MET A 268 -14.59 -4.47 8.73
CA MET A 268 -14.54 -5.90 8.99
C MET A 268 -14.17 -6.65 7.71
N SER A 269 -14.75 -6.24 6.57
CA SER A 269 -14.41 -6.80 5.26
C SER A 269 -12.92 -6.64 4.94
N ASP A 270 -12.34 -5.45 5.13
CA ASP A 270 -10.91 -5.20 4.92
C ASP A 270 -10.02 -6.03 5.87
N ALA A 271 -10.39 -6.10 7.15
CA ALA A 271 -9.63 -6.86 8.14
C ALA A 271 -9.59 -8.37 7.79
N VAL A 272 -10.75 -8.95 7.46
CA VAL A 272 -10.84 -10.36 7.04
C VAL A 272 -10.07 -10.59 5.74
N SER A 273 -10.13 -9.65 4.80
CA SER A 273 -9.42 -9.74 3.52
C SER A 273 -7.91 -9.65 3.70
N THR A 274 -7.43 -8.83 4.65
CA THR A 274 -6.01 -8.76 5.00
C THR A 274 -5.50 -10.08 5.59
N VAL A 275 -6.25 -10.66 6.54
CA VAL A 275 -5.92 -11.98 7.12
C VAL A 275 -5.88 -13.04 6.03
N ALA A 276 -6.90 -13.09 5.16
CA ALA A 276 -6.95 -14.04 4.05
C ALA A 276 -5.80 -13.84 3.05
N GLY A 277 -5.46 -12.57 2.73
CA GLY A 277 -4.33 -12.24 1.86
C GLY A 277 -3.00 -12.79 2.38
N ALA A 278 -2.72 -12.60 3.67
CA ALA A 278 -1.52 -13.14 4.32
C ALA A 278 -1.47 -14.68 4.28
N VAL A 279 -2.60 -15.35 4.51
CA VAL A 279 -2.71 -16.82 4.42
C VAL A 279 -2.49 -17.32 3.00
N LEU A 280 -2.99 -16.61 2.00
CA LEU A 280 -2.80 -16.93 0.57
C LEU A 280 -1.36 -16.65 0.10
N GLY A 281 -0.59 -15.84 0.83
CA GLY A 281 0.78 -15.49 0.47
C GLY A 281 0.88 -14.18 -0.33
N THR A 282 0.05 -13.19 0.00
CA THR A 282 0.20 -11.81 -0.47
C THR A 282 0.17 -10.83 0.71
N SER A 283 0.50 -9.57 0.46
CA SER A 283 0.47 -8.54 1.50
C SER A 283 -0.97 -8.12 1.84
N SER A 284 -1.10 -7.09 2.69
CA SER A 284 -2.39 -6.60 3.16
C SER A 284 -3.34 -6.24 2.02
N THR A 285 -4.56 -6.80 2.06
CA THR A 285 -5.63 -6.48 1.10
C THR A 285 -6.47 -5.33 1.66
N THR A 286 -6.60 -4.25 0.91
CA THR A 286 -7.26 -3.00 1.32
C THR A 286 -8.27 -2.50 0.29
N SER A 287 -9.12 -1.56 0.69
CA SER A 287 -10.06 -0.87 -0.20
C SER A 287 -9.34 0.06 -1.17
N TYR A 288 -9.74 0.04 -2.45
CA TYR A 288 -9.10 0.79 -3.53
C TYR A 288 -9.84 2.07 -3.90
N ILE A 289 -9.11 3.19 -3.96
CA ILE A 289 -9.64 4.52 -4.32
C ILE A 289 -10.12 4.56 -5.79
N GLU A 290 -9.59 3.72 -6.65
CA GLU A 290 -10.01 3.53 -8.04
C GLU A 290 -11.48 3.10 -8.15
N SER A 291 -12.08 2.58 -7.08
CA SER A 291 -13.52 2.31 -6.98
C SER A 291 -14.37 3.55 -7.27
N ALA A 292 -13.83 4.74 -7.01
CA ALA A 292 -14.46 6.00 -7.34
C ALA A 292 -14.77 6.15 -8.84
N SER A 293 -13.96 5.51 -9.72
CA SER A 293 -14.21 5.51 -11.17
C SER A 293 -15.44 4.69 -11.55
N GLY A 294 -15.65 3.55 -10.87
CA GLY A 294 -16.84 2.73 -11.05
C GLY A 294 -18.10 3.38 -10.49
N VAL A 295 -17.96 4.10 -9.37
CA VAL A 295 -19.02 4.93 -8.79
C VAL A 295 -19.40 6.06 -9.75
N ALA A 296 -18.43 6.75 -10.34
CA ALA A 296 -18.67 7.77 -11.37
C ALA A 296 -19.37 7.18 -12.63
N ALA A 297 -19.12 5.91 -12.93
CA ALA A 297 -19.80 5.19 -14.02
C ALA A 297 -21.18 4.62 -13.64
N GLY A 298 -21.71 4.95 -12.45
CA GLY A 298 -23.05 4.55 -11.99
C GLY A 298 -23.09 3.39 -11.00
N GLY A 299 -21.95 2.83 -10.56
CA GLY A 299 -21.89 1.80 -9.52
C GLY A 299 -22.34 2.36 -8.16
N ARG A 300 -23.33 1.72 -7.51
CA ARG A 300 -23.91 2.21 -6.25
C ARG A 300 -24.05 1.12 -5.18
N THR A 301 -23.90 -0.14 -5.56
CA THR A 301 -24.18 -1.28 -4.67
C THR A 301 -22.99 -2.24 -4.64
N GLY A 302 -23.03 -3.17 -3.70
CA GLY A 302 -22.05 -4.24 -3.57
C GLY A 302 -21.89 -5.12 -4.81
N LEU A 303 -22.88 -5.16 -5.71
CA LEU A 303 -22.79 -5.89 -6.98
C LEU A 303 -21.60 -5.38 -7.83
N THR A 304 -21.23 -4.10 -7.70
CA THR A 304 -20.05 -3.54 -8.36
C THR A 304 -18.77 -4.26 -7.88
N ALA A 305 -18.61 -4.43 -6.57
CA ALA A 305 -17.47 -5.14 -6.00
C ALA A 305 -17.49 -6.64 -6.36
N VAL A 306 -18.65 -7.30 -6.29
CA VAL A 306 -18.82 -8.71 -6.70
C VAL A 306 -18.38 -8.93 -8.15
N THR A 307 -18.79 -8.04 -9.05
CA THR A 307 -18.40 -8.09 -10.47
C THR A 307 -16.87 -7.96 -10.63
N VAL A 308 -16.25 -7.07 -9.85
CA VAL A 308 -14.78 -6.91 -9.86
C VAL A 308 -14.11 -8.20 -9.37
N GLY A 309 -14.61 -8.79 -8.30
CA GLY A 309 -14.13 -10.08 -7.78
C GLY A 309 -14.18 -11.18 -8.84
N GLY A 310 -15.30 -11.31 -9.56
CA GLY A 310 -15.44 -12.26 -10.68
C GLY A 310 -14.43 -12.01 -11.81
N LEU A 311 -14.14 -10.75 -12.13
CA LEU A 311 -13.13 -10.39 -13.14
C LEU A 311 -11.71 -10.73 -12.68
N PHE A 312 -11.39 -10.61 -11.37
CA PHE A 312 -10.11 -11.08 -10.83
C PHE A 312 -9.95 -12.60 -10.92
N LEU A 313 -11.03 -13.38 -10.73
CA LEU A 313 -10.99 -14.83 -10.94
C LEU A 313 -10.76 -15.18 -12.41
N LEU A 314 -11.36 -14.44 -13.34
CA LEU A 314 -11.10 -14.62 -14.77
C LEU A 314 -9.66 -14.23 -15.14
N ALA A 315 -9.09 -13.22 -14.46
CA ALA A 315 -7.71 -12.80 -14.68
C ALA A 315 -6.67 -13.85 -14.27
N LEU A 316 -7.01 -14.88 -13.49
CA LEU A 316 -6.13 -16.00 -13.16
C LEU A 316 -5.53 -16.69 -14.41
N PHE A 317 -6.28 -16.72 -15.50
CA PHE A 317 -5.82 -17.32 -16.76
C PHE A 317 -4.83 -16.44 -17.54
N LEU A 318 -4.61 -15.18 -17.11
CA LEU A 318 -3.65 -14.25 -17.72
C LEU A 318 -2.25 -14.34 -17.10
N SER A 319 -1.93 -15.42 -16.41
CA SER A 319 -0.64 -15.60 -15.72
C SER A 319 0.59 -15.45 -16.63
N PRO A 320 0.63 -15.93 -17.90
CA PRO A 320 1.79 -15.70 -18.76
C PRO A 320 1.98 -14.22 -19.08
N LEU A 321 0.88 -13.50 -19.30
CA LEU A 321 0.92 -12.05 -19.54
C LEU A 321 1.50 -11.31 -18.32
N ALA A 322 1.10 -11.70 -17.10
CA ALA A 322 1.66 -11.11 -15.89
C ALA A 322 3.15 -11.37 -15.72
N GLY A 323 3.61 -12.57 -16.07
CA GLY A 323 5.03 -12.93 -16.03
C GLY A 323 5.91 -12.20 -17.03
N MET A 324 5.32 -11.64 -18.10
CA MET A 324 6.05 -10.87 -19.12
C MET A 324 6.26 -9.40 -18.76
N VAL A 325 5.49 -8.85 -17.82
CA VAL A 325 5.55 -7.43 -17.48
C VAL A 325 6.85 -7.10 -16.75
N PRO A 326 7.77 -6.32 -17.34
CA PRO A 326 9.05 -6.01 -16.71
C PRO A 326 8.89 -4.91 -15.64
N ALA A 327 9.84 -4.85 -14.69
CA ALA A 327 9.80 -3.90 -13.58
C ALA A 327 9.71 -2.43 -14.03
N TYR A 328 10.40 -2.06 -15.12
CA TYR A 328 10.33 -0.70 -15.64
C TYR A 328 8.96 -0.33 -16.22
N ALA A 329 8.17 -1.30 -16.70
CA ALA A 329 6.81 -1.03 -17.16
C ALA A 329 5.87 -0.71 -16.00
N THR A 330 6.10 -1.30 -14.81
CA THR A 330 5.30 -1.02 -13.61
C THR A 330 5.78 0.23 -12.85
N ALA A 331 7.02 0.68 -13.07
CA ALA A 331 7.60 1.82 -12.38
C ALA A 331 6.80 3.12 -12.61
N GLY A 332 6.37 3.38 -13.84
CA GLY A 332 5.53 4.54 -14.16
C GLY A 332 4.19 4.54 -13.40
N ALA A 333 3.61 3.35 -13.22
CA ALA A 333 2.37 3.18 -12.44
C ALA A 333 2.59 3.49 -10.96
N LEU A 334 3.66 2.96 -10.35
CA LEU A 334 4.03 3.24 -8.97
C LEU A 334 4.27 4.73 -8.74
N PHE A 335 4.99 5.38 -9.66
CA PHE A 335 5.26 6.81 -9.57
C PHE A 335 3.99 7.66 -9.70
N TYR A 336 3.06 7.26 -10.57
CA TYR A 336 1.74 7.90 -10.69
C TYR A 336 0.95 7.82 -9.38
N VAL A 337 0.89 6.64 -8.77
CA VAL A 337 0.20 6.46 -7.48
C VAL A 337 0.86 7.28 -6.38
N ALA A 338 2.19 7.34 -6.37
CA ALA A 338 2.95 8.17 -5.44
C ALA A 338 2.52 9.65 -5.52
N ILE A 339 2.36 10.19 -6.75
CA ILE A 339 1.88 11.57 -6.95
C ILE A 339 0.47 11.77 -6.36
N LEU A 340 -0.43 10.81 -6.58
CA LEU A 340 -1.79 10.88 -6.02
C LEU A 340 -1.78 10.90 -4.49
N MET A 341 -0.92 10.11 -3.85
CA MET A 341 -0.78 10.08 -2.39
C MET A 341 -0.16 11.38 -1.85
N MET A 342 0.87 11.88 -2.51
CA MET A 342 1.54 13.15 -2.17
C MET A 342 0.62 14.37 -2.30
N SER A 343 -0.41 14.32 -3.15
CA SER A 343 -1.35 15.43 -3.33
C SER A 343 -2.07 15.84 -2.04
N SER A 344 -2.14 14.94 -1.06
CA SER A 344 -2.72 15.22 0.26
C SER A 344 -1.97 16.29 1.05
N LEU A 345 -0.66 16.53 0.76
CA LEU A 345 0.14 17.59 1.40
C LEU A 345 -0.43 18.99 1.17
N ALA A 346 -1.20 19.20 0.11
CA ALA A 346 -1.91 20.47 -0.11
C ALA A 346 -2.95 20.82 0.97
N LYS A 347 -3.32 19.84 1.81
CA LYS A 347 -4.28 20.02 2.92
C LYS A 347 -3.60 20.34 4.26
N VAL A 348 -2.27 20.34 4.30
CA VAL A 348 -1.51 20.68 5.49
C VAL A 348 -1.50 22.19 5.66
N ASP A 349 -1.72 22.64 6.89
CA ASP A 349 -1.50 24.05 7.26
C ASP A 349 0.02 24.26 7.45
N TRP A 350 0.66 24.81 6.42
CA TRP A 350 2.10 25.07 6.42
C TRP A 350 2.47 26.33 7.19
N ASP A 351 1.49 27.18 7.57
CA ASP A 351 1.71 28.38 8.38
C ASP A 351 1.83 28.03 9.85
N ASP A 352 1.17 26.94 10.32
CA ASP A 352 1.38 26.40 11.67
C ASP A 352 2.55 25.40 11.68
N LEU A 353 3.75 25.89 12.01
CA LEU A 353 4.95 25.06 12.09
C LEU A 353 4.84 23.91 13.09
N THR A 354 3.96 23.99 14.09
CA THR A 354 3.75 22.89 15.05
C THR A 354 2.99 21.71 14.45
N GLU A 355 2.28 21.91 13.35
CA GLU A 355 1.64 20.88 12.54
C GLU A 355 2.51 20.51 11.33
N ALA A 356 3.09 21.49 10.65
CA ALA A 356 3.86 21.30 9.42
C ALA A 356 5.19 20.55 9.64
N ALA A 357 5.94 20.85 10.70
CA ALA A 357 7.23 20.22 10.95
C ALA A 357 7.12 18.71 11.22
N PRO A 358 6.20 18.19 12.06
CA PRO A 358 5.99 16.75 12.18
C PRO A 358 5.61 16.07 10.87
N VAL A 359 4.77 16.72 10.03
CA VAL A 359 4.42 16.22 8.69
C VAL A 359 5.68 16.07 7.83
N ALA A 360 6.54 17.09 7.82
CA ALA A 360 7.80 17.04 7.07
C ALA A 360 8.70 15.90 7.55
N VAL A 361 8.81 15.70 8.89
CA VAL A 361 9.59 14.59 9.46
C VAL A 361 9.05 13.24 8.98
N VAL A 362 7.74 12.97 9.14
CA VAL A 362 7.13 11.71 8.67
C VAL A 362 7.40 11.50 7.19
N THR A 363 7.11 12.53 6.40
CA THR A 363 7.12 12.43 4.93
C THR A 363 8.53 12.19 4.38
N LEU A 364 9.54 12.83 4.95
CA LEU A 364 10.93 12.70 4.50
C LEU A 364 11.62 11.47 5.07
N MET A 365 11.33 11.11 6.33
CA MET A 365 12.02 10.00 6.97
C MET A 365 11.64 8.64 6.39
N MET A 366 10.43 8.47 5.87
CA MET A 366 10.03 7.19 5.24
C MET A 366 10.92 6.79 4.05
N PRO A 367 11.09 7.62 3.01
CA PRO A 367 11.97 7.28 1.91
C PRO A 367 13.45 7.28 2.30
N LEU A 368 13.91 8.18 3.16
CA LEU A 368 15.31 8.31 3.51
C LEU A 368 15.82 7.18 4.43
N SER A 369 14.97 6.67 5.32
CA SER A 369 15.28 5.51 6.16
C SER A 369 14.92 4.17 5.52
N PHE A 370 14.30 4.18 4.34
CA PHE A 370 13.71 2.98 3.70
C PHE A 370 12.73 2.23 4.62
N SER A 371 12.06 2.95 5.54
CA SER A 371 11.15 2.35 6.51
C SER A 371 9.95 3.24 6.80
N ILE A 372 8.75 2.72 6.52
CA ILE A 372 7.49 3.37 6.91
C ILE A 372 7.38 3.42 8.43
N ALA A 373 7.82 2.36 9.14
CA ALA A 373 7.77 2.30 10.60
C ALA A 373 8.58 3.43 11.22
N HIS A 374 9.85 3.61 10.84
CA HIS A 374 10.69 4.68 11.38
C HIS A 374 10.13 6.07 11.07
N GLY A 375 9.54 6.26 9.88
CA GLY A 375 8.89 7.53 9.55
C GLY A 375 7.71 7.84 10.49
N ILE A 376 6.87 6.84 10.80
CA ILE A 376 5.76 6.96 11.73
C ILE A 376 6.30 7.26 13.15
N GLU A 377 7.25 6.47 13.64
CA GLU A 377 7.84 6.61 14.97
C GLU A 377 8.40 8.02 15.19
N LEU A 378 9.28 8.46 14.29
CA LEU A 378 9.91 9.78 14.37
C LEU A 378 8.89 10.92 14.23
N GLY A 379 7.86 10.74 13.43
CA GLY A 379 6.78 11.71 13.27
C GLY A 379 5.96 11.91 14.54
N PHE A 380 5.59 10.82 15.22
CA PHE A 380 4.88 10.90 16.50
C PHE A 380 5.74 11.52 17.61
N ILE A 381 7.03 11.13 17.68
CA ILE A 381 7.98 11.71 18.63
C ILE A 381 8.13 13.22 18.37
N ALA A 382 8.34 13.61 17.10
CA ALA A 382 8.48 15.02 16.72
C ALA A 382 7.22 15.83 17.05
N TYR A 383 6.03 15.29 16.74
CA TYR A 383 4.75 15.95 17.04
C TYR A 383 4.61 16.21 18.54
N ALA A 384 4.81 15.17 19.37
CA ALA A 384 4.69 15.30 20.82
C ALA A 384 5.74 16.28 21.40
N ALA A 385 7.00 16.17 20.96
CA ALA A 385 8.08 17.05 21.44
C ALA A 385 7.85 18.52 21.04
N ILE A 386 7.46 18.79 19.79
CA ILE A 386 7.21 20.15 19.31
C ILE A 386 6.02 20.76 20.05
N LYS A 387 4.91 20.03 20.22
CA LYS A 387 3.74 20.53 20.97
C LYS A 387 4.06 20.78 22.45
N LEU A 388 4.91 19.95 23.07
CA LEU A 388 5.36 20.15 24.45
C LEU A 388 6.19 21.44 24.57
N LEU A 389 7.22 21.57 23.72
CA LEU A 389 8.15 22.71 23.77
C LEU A 389 7.48 24.04 23.38
N SER A 390 6.46 23.98 22.52
CA SER A 390 5.64 25.14 22.14
C SER A 390 4.55 25.52 23.14
N GLY A 391 4.45 24.85 24.30
CA GLY A 391 3.41 25.08 25.31
C GLY A 391 2.01 24.60 24.88
N ARG A 392 1.88 23.90 23.74
CA ARG A 392 0.61 23.40 23.19
C ARG A 392 0.32 21.95 23.58
N HIS A 393 0.84 21.50 24.72
CA HIS A 393 0.69 20.11 25.18
C HIS A 393 -0.77 19.67 25.38
N LYS A 394 -1.70 20.63 25.60
CA LYS A 394 -3.13 20.36 25.73
C LYS A 394 -3.81 19.96 24.41
N ASP A 395 -3.22 20.28 23.28
CA ASP A 395 -3.73 19.94 21.96
C ASP A 395 -3.42 18.48 21.59
N VAL A 396 -2.58 17.81 22.37
CA VAL A 396 -2.13 16.42 22.12
C VAL A 396 -3.00 15.46 22.91
N SER A 397 -3.63 14.50 22.21
CA SER A 397 -4.41 13.44 22.84
C SER A 397 -3.53 12.51 23.69
N VAL A 398 -4.12 11.92 24.73
CA VAL A 398 -3.43 10.94 25.58
C VAL A 398 -2.85 9.77 24.75
N SER A 399 -3.58 9.33 23.73
CA SER A 399 -3.13 8.27 22.82
C SER A 399 -1.83 8.62 22.11
N VAL A 400 -1.72 9.87 21.62
CA VAL A 400 -0.50 10.34 20.93
C VAL A 400 0.68 10.41 21.91
N TRP A 401 0.45 10.83 23.16
CA TRP A 401 1.48 10.81 24.20
C TRP A 401 1.98 9.40 24.50
N VAL A 402 1.06 8.45 24.66
CA VAL A 402 1.41 7.04 24.91
C VAL A 402 2.20 6.46 23.73
N LEU A 403 1.75 6.70 22.49
CA LEU A 403 2.44 6.23 21.30
C LEU A 403 3.83 6.86 21.15
N ALA A 404 3.95 8.16 21.33
CA ALA A 404 5.24 8.86 21.25
C ALA A 404 6.22 8.35 22.33
N ALA A 405 5.75 8.07 23.55
CA ALA A 405 6.57 7.49 24.60
C ALA A 405 7.02 6.06 24.26
N LEU A 406 6.13 5.21 23.74
CA LEU A 406 6.46 3.85 23.31
C LEU A 406 7.47 3.86 22.14
N PHE A 407 7.28 4.73 21.15
CA PHE A 407 8.20 4.88 20.03
C PHE A 407 9.55 5.44 20.47
N LEU A 408 9.57 6.41 21.37
CA LEU A 408 10.82 6.91 21.93
C LEU A 408 11.58 5.82 22.70
N ALA A 409 10.87 5.04 23.52
CA ALA A 409 11.45 3.91 24.20
C ALA A 409 12.03 2.89 23.19
N HIS A 410 11.28 2.58 22.11
CA HIS A 410 11.75 1.68 21.07
C HIS A 410 13.04 2.19 20.42
N VAL A 411 13.09 3.46 19.99
CA VAL A 411 14.29 4.06 19.37
C VAL A 411 15.50 4.02 20.34
N VAL A 412 15.28 4.35 21.62
CA VAL A 412 16.38 4.37 22.60
C VAL A 412 16.90 2.96 22.92
N PHE A 413 16.01 1.96 23.08
CA PHE A 413 16.40 0.61 23.47
C PHE A 413 16.84 -0.26 22.28
N SER A 414 16.43 0.05 21.05
CA SER A 414 16.85 -0.68 19.85
C SER A 414 18.15 -0.17 19.25
N GLY A 415 18.66 0.97 19.73
CA GLY A 415 19.92 1.54 19.24
C GLY A 415 19.86 2.04 17.80
N ILE A 416 18.65 2.41 17.32
CA ILE A 416 18.41 2.95 15.99
C ILE A 416 18.67 4.46 16.01
#